data_a68edb2642d8e8c3083afbacf7aa9093
#
_entry.id   a68edb2642d8e8c3083afbacf7aa9093
#
_cell.length_a   1.000
_cell.length_b   1.000
_cell.length_c   1.000
_cell.angle_alpha   90.00
_cell.angle_beta   90.00
_cell.angle_gamma   90.00
#
_symmetry.space_group_name_H-M   'P 1'
#
loop_
_entity.id
_entity.type
_entity.pdbx_description
1 polymer ?
#
loop_
_entity_poly.entity_id
_entity_poly.type
_entity_poly.pdbx_seq_one_letter_code
_entity_poly.pdbx_strand_id
1 'polypeptide(L)'
;MDTYSKLVEAIIQNQERIIGPLAVEQAQQVDGLEVDWNKHEIRFTGDKTQAVEHLVEQYQHLFGQTSVEVCREAAGPFLSELGSSAVPQLLR
;
A
#
# COMPACT_ATOMS: atom_id res chain seq x y z
N MET A 1 -9.95 10.88 5.39
CA MET A 1 -8.66 10.20 5.15
C MET A 1 -7.82 11.00 4.17
N ASP A 2 -6.52 11.04 4.38
CA ASP A 2 -5.64 11.70 3.42
C ASP A 2 -5.37 10.78 2.22
N THR A 3 -4.69 11.33 1.21
CA THR A 3 -4.44 10.59 -0.03
C THR A 3 -3.60 9.33 0.21
N TYR A 4 -2.62 9.39 1.10
CA TYR A 4 -1.80 8.22 1.41
C TYR A 4 -2.60 7.10 2.07
N SER A 5 -3.53 7.44 2.96
CA SER A 5 -4.39 6.44 3.60
C SER A 5 -5.31 5.78 2.59
N LYS A 6 -5.87 6.56 1.68
CA LYS A 6 -6.71 6.02 0.59
C LYS A 6 -5.91 5.12 -0.34
N LEU A 7 -4.67 5.53 -0.65
CA LEU A 7 -3.77 4.75 -1.49
C LEU A 7 -3.47 3.40 -0.86
N VAL A 8 -3.10 3.38 0.42
CA VAL A 8 -2.80 2.14 1.13
C VAL A 8 -4.02 1.23 1.19
N GLU A 9 -5.18 1.80 1.48
CA GLU A 9 -6.42 1.02 1.50
C GLU A 9 -6.70 0.37 0.15
N ALA A 10 -6.54 1.13 -0.94
CA ALA A 10 -6.76 0.61 -2.29
C ALA A 10 -5.77 -0.52 -2.62
N ILE A 11 -4.51 -0.36 -2.25
CA ILE A 11 -3.48 -1.39 -2.46
C ILE A 11 -3.87 -2.67 -1.72
N ILE A 12 -4.22 -2.57 -0.44
CA ILE A 12 -4.58 -3.73 0.37
C ILE A 12 -5.84 -4.42 -0.20
N GLN A 13 -6.85 -3.65 -0.58
CA GLN A 13 -8.08 -4.21 -1.15
C GLN A 13 -7.81 -4.99 -2.43
N ASN A 14 -6.97 -4.45 -3.31
CA ASN A 14 -6.66 -5.15 -4.56
C ASN A 14 -5.86 -6.41 -4.32
N GLN A 15 -4.91 -6.39 -3.38
CA GLN A 15 -4.17 -7.58 -3.01
C GLN A 15 -5.08 -8.62 -2.35
N GLU A 16 -6.00 -8.18 -1.50
CA GLU A 16 -6.93 -9.08 -0.83
C GLU A 16 -7.79 -9.87 -1.81
N ARG A 17 -8.18 -9.26 -2.92
CA ARG A 17 -8.94 -9.94 -3.97
C ARG A 17 -8.18 -11.10 -4.60
N ILE A 18 -6.86 -11.03 -4.58
CA ILE A 18 -5.98 -12.01 -5.24
C ILE A 18 -5.48 -13.06 -4.26
N ILE A 19 -5.00 -12.62 -3.10
CA ILE A 19 -4.33 -13.49 -2.13
C ILE A 19 -5.12 -13.68 -0.83
N GLY A 20 -6.32 -13.11 -0.75
CA GLY A 20 -7.18 -13.28 0.41
C GLY A 20 -6.69 -12.54 1.65
N PRO A 21 -7.09 -13.02 2.85
CA PRO A 21 -6.78 -12.33 4.12
C PRO A 21 -5.30 -12.12 4.38
N LEU A 22 -4.43 -12.87 3.73
CA LEU A 22 -2.99 -12.73 3.87
C LEU A 22 -2.53 -11.32 3.51
N ALA A 23 -3.23 -10.65 2.57
CA ALA A 23 -2.90 -9.28 2.20
C ALA A 23 -2.96 -8.33 3.40
N VAL A 24 -3.99 -8.47 4.23
CA VAL A 24 -4.15 -7.64 5.43
C VAL A 24 -3.10 -8.00 6.47
N GLU A 25 -2.85 -9.28 6.68
CA GLU A 25 -1.85 -9.75 7.64
C GLU A 25 -0.47 -9.21 7.31
N GLN A 26 -0.08 -9.22 6.04
CA GLN A 26 1.21 -8.71 5.62
C GLN A 26 1.30 -7.19 5.78
N ALA A 27 0.22 -6.47 5.48
CA ALA A 27 0.18 -5.02 5.68
C ALA A 27 0.37 -4.64 7.15
N GLN A 28 -0.18 -5.43 8.06
CA GLN A 28 -0.06 -5.19 9.49
C GLN A 28 1.36 -5.38 10.02
N GLN A 29 2.23 -6.04 9.27
CA GLN A 29 3.62 -6.26 9.65
C GLN A 29 4.58 -5.18 9.15
N VAL A 30 4.08 -4.24 8.34
CA VAL A 30 4.93 -3.19 7.75
C VAL A 30 5.27 -2.13 8.80
N ASP A 31 6.57 -1.86 8.97
CA ASP A 31 7.03 -0.80 9.86
C ASP A 31 6.56 0.57 9.36
N GLY A 32 6.10 1.40 10.29
CA GLY A 32 5.62 2.73 9.97
C GLY A 32 4.15 2.77 9.55
N LEU A 33 3.48 1.62 9.54
CA LEU A 33 2.09 1.50 9.10
C LEU A 33 1.29 0.74 10.14
N GLU A 34 0.13 1.30 10.52
CA GLU A 34 -0.83 0.63 11.37
C GLU A 34 -2.14 0.47 10.62
N VAL A 35 -2.63 -0.76 10.53
CA VAL A 35 -3.82 -1.09 9.77
C VAL A 35 -4.86 -1.72 10.68
N ASP A 36 -6.01 -1.07 10.81
CA ASP A 36 -7.21 -1.65 11.43
C ASP A 36 -8.22 -1.90 10.30
N TRP A 37 -8.17 -3.10 9.76
CA TRP A 37 -8.97 -3.42 8.56
C TRP A 37 -10.47 -3.47 8.84
N ASN A 38 -10.84 -3.88 10.05
CA ASN A 38 -12.25 -3.92 10.43
C ASN A 38 -12.91 -2.55 10.38
N LYS A 39 -12.13 -1.51 10.71
CA LYS A 39 -12.60 -0.12 10.68
C LYS A 39 -12.16 0.62 9.43
N HIS A 40 -11.42 -0.03 8.54
CA HIS A 40 -10.80 0.61 7.37
C HIS A 40 -9.97 1.83 7.75
N GLU A 41 -9.28 1.76 8.89
CA GLU A 41 -8.41 2.82 9.36
C GLU A 41 -6.96 2.51 9.05
N ILE A 42 -6.28 3.48 8.46
CA ILE A 42 -4.86 3.41 8.14
C ILE A 42 -4.16 4.55 8.86
N ARG A 43 -3.14 4.22 9.64
CA ARG A 43 -2.34 5.23 10.35
C ARG A 43 -0.87 5.06 9.99
N PHE A 44 -0.18 6.19 9.95
CA PHE A 44 1.26 6.20 9.69
C PHE A 44 1.99 6.64 10.96
N THR A 45 3.04 5.89 11.32
CA THR A 45 3.84 6.19 12.51
C THR A 45 5.18 6.84 12.15
N GLY A 46 5.41 7.11 10.87
CA GLY A 46 6.62 7.73 10.36
C GLY A 46 6.38 8.35 9.00
N ASP A 47 7.41 8.32 8.13
CA ASP A 47 7.30 8.85 6.77
C ASP A 47 6.30 8.05 5.95
N LYS A 48 5.31 8.75 5.41
CA LYS A 48 4.22 8.10 4.66
C LYS A 48 4.69 7.47 3.36
N THR A 49 5.59 8.16 2.65
CA THR A 49 6.13 7.64 1.38
C THR A 49 6.91 6.36 1.62
N GLN A 50 7.74 6.33 2.67
CA GLN A 50 8.49 5.13 3.03
C GLN A 50 7.58 4.00 3.47
N ALA A 51 6.53 4.31 4.22
CA ALA A 51 5.58 3.28 4.65
C ALA A 51 4.90 2.61 3.45
N VAL A 52 4.48 3.39 2.47
CA VAL A 52 3.88 2.85 1.24
C VAL A 52 4.89 2.00 0.47
N GLU A 53 6.13 2.48 0.37
CA GLU A 53 7.19 1.74 -0.32
C GLU A 53 7.46 0.40 0.38
N HIS A 54 7.55 0.39 1.71
CA HIS A 54 7.73 -0.84 2.48
C HIS A 54 6.58 -1.81 2.28
N LEU A 55 5.36 -1.30 2.18
CA LEU A 55 4.19 -2.14 1.91
C LEU A 55 4.30 -2.83 0.55
N VAL A 56 4.65 -2.08 -0.49
CA VAL A 56 4.82 -2.64 -1.83
C VAL A 56 5.97 -3.65 -1.84
N GLU A 57 7.08 -3.34 -1.18
CA GLU A 57 8.22 -4.26 -1.07
C GLU A 57 7.82 -5.55 -0.35
N GLN A 58 6.99 -5.47 0.68
CA GLN A 58 6.53 -6.63 1.41
C GLN A 58 5.76 -7.58 0.48
N TYR A 59 4.85 -7.04 -0.31
CA TYR A 59 4.12 -7.86 -1.27
C TYR A 59 5.04 -8.40 -2.37
N GLN A 60 5.96 -7.59 -2.86
CA GLN A 60 6.93 -8.02 -3.87
C GLN A 60 7.79 -9.17 -3.36
N HIS A 61 8.27 -9.07 -2.14
CA HIS A 61 9.13 -10.09 -1.54
C HIS A 61 8.42 -11.45 -1.45
N LEU A 62 7.13 -11.44 -1.13
CA LEU A 62 6.37 -12.66 -0.91
C LEU A 62 5.72 -13.20 -2.18
N PHE A 63 5.29 -12.34 -3.09
CA PHE A 63 4.45 -12.72 -4.21
C PHE A 63 5.02 -12.32 -5.58
N GLY A 64 6.17 -11.66 -5.61
CA GLY A 64 6.88 -11.34 -6.84
C GLY A 64 6.41 -10.09 -7.54
N GLN A 65 6.90 -9.91 -8.77
CA GLN A 65 6.70 -8.69 -9.56
C GLN A 65 5.23 -8.43 -9.89
N THR A 66 4.43 -9.47 -10.04
CA THR A 66 3.01 -9.31 -10.33
C THR A 66 2.32 -8.49 -9.24
N SER A 67 2.71 -8.66 -7.98
CA SER A 67 2.16 -7.88 -6.88
C SER A 67 2.48 -6.40 -7.00
N VAL A 68 3.68 -6.06 -7.49
CA VAL A 68 4.05 -4.66 -7.73
C VAL A 68 3.13 -4.04 -8.78
N GLU A 69 2.83 -4.78 -9.83
CA GLU A 69 1.92 -4.31 -10.89
C GLU A 69 0.52 -4.09 -10.36
N VAL A 70 0.02 -4.98 -9.50
CA VAL A 70 -1.28 -4.81 -8.84
C VAL A 70 -1.27 -3.55 -7.99
N CYS A 71 -0.18 -3.29 -7.26
CA CYS A 71 -0.05 -2.07 -6.48
C CYS A 71 -0.06 -0.83 -7.35
N ARG A 72 0.62 -0.86 -8.49
CA ARG A 72 0.64 0.26 -9.45
C ARG A 72 -0.75 0.56 -9.99
N GLU A 73 -1.50 -0.45 -10.33
CA GLU A 73 -2.87 -0.28 -10.82
C GLU A 73 -3.76 0.33 -9.75
N ALA A 74 -3.65 -0.16 -8.51
CA ALA A 74 -4.42 0.39 -7.40
C ALA A 74 -4.05 1.83 -7.11
N ALA A 75 -2.77 2.19 -7.28
CA ALA A 75 -2.26 3.53 -7.01
C ALA A 75 -2.62 4.55 -8.09
N GLY A 76 -2.86 4.10 -9.32
CA GLY A 76 -3.06 4.99 -10.47
C GLY A 76 -3.95 6.20 -10.21
N PRO A 77 -5.17 6.01 -9.66
CA PRO A 77 -6.07 7.14 -9.42
C PRO A 77 -5.55 8.18 -8.42
N PHE A 78 -4.57 7.81 -7.60
CA PHE A 78 -4.06 8.68 -6.53
C PHE A 78 -2.74 9.36 -6.87
N LEU A 79 -2.07 8.91 -7.92
CA LEU A 79 -0.71 9.41 -8.22
C LEU A 79 -0.70 10.89 -8.58
N SER A 80 -1.73 11.37 -9.27
CA SER A 80 -1.84 12.78 -9.63
C SER A 80 -2.00 13.68 -8.40
N GLU A 81 -2.64 13.17 -7.35
CA GLU A 81 -2.84 13.91 -6.10
C GLU A 81 -1.56 14.00 -5.28
N LEU A 82 -0.67 13.00 -5.39
CA LEU A 82 0.55 12.94 -4.60
C LEU A 82 1.67 13.82 -5.17
N GLY A 83 1.65 14.08 -6.47
CA GLY A 83 2.77 14.72 -7.15
C GLY A 83 3.94 13.77 -7.36
N SER A 84 4.79 14.06 -8.33
CA SER A 84 5.84 13.13 -8.75
C SER A 84 6.90 12.86 -7.68
N SER A 85 7.24 13.87 -6.87
CA SER A 85 8.27 13.70 -5.84
C SER A 85 7.80 12.91 -4.62
N ALA A 86 6.49 12.81 -4.41
CA ALA A 86 5.91 12.09 -3.29
C ALA A 86 5.54 10.65 -3.63
N VAL A 87 5.61 10.26 -4.91
CA VAL A 87 5.26 8.91 -5.34
C VAL A 87 6.39 7.95 -4.98
N PRO A 88 6.11 6.87 -4.25
CA PRO A 88 7.13 5.85 -3.96
C PRO A 88 7.72 5.29 -5.25
N GLN A 89 9.02 5.03 -5.23
CA GLN A 89 9.76 4.59 -6.42
C GLN A 89 9.15 3.35 -7.06
N LEU A 90 8.70 2.39 -6.27
CA LEU A 90 8.14 1.15 -6.79
C LEU A 90 6.79 1.33 -7.49
N LEU A 91 6.13 2.47 -7.30
CA LEU A 91 4.86 2.78 -7.94
C LEU A 91 4.98 3.65 -9.18
N ARG A 92 6.19 4.06 -9.51
CA ARG A 92 6.46 4.90 -10.68
C ARG A 92 6.40 4.12 -11.98
#